data_32f8b8bd8bef6667e0b742dd164567a2
#
_entry.id   32f8b8bd8bef6667e0b742dd164567a2
#
_cell.length_a   1.000
_cell.length_b   1.000
_cell.length_c   1.000
_cell.angle_alpha   90.00
_cell.angle_beta   90.00
_cell.angle_gamma   90.00
#
_symmetry.space_group_name_H-M   'P 1'
#
loop_
_entity.id
_entity.type
_entity.pdbx_description
1 polymer ?
#
loop_
_entity_poly.entity_id
_entity_poly.type
_entity_poly.pdbx_seq_one_letter_code
_entity_poly.pdbx_strand_id
1 'polypeptide(L)'
;MEKIKLIIVDDSEEARNNIKTILSFEKAIEVIGEAENGEEAVFITKEAKPDVVLMDINMPVMDGIKATSQISIEVPEVTVIIMSVQGEQEYLRKAMSAGAREFITKPFSSDELTFTIINTYQTELKRKEHIGVPKVQEEIKSKVITVFSTKGGVGKTTIASNLAVSIARSTKKKVALVDLDLQFGDIAIMLNVTVKNTISDLIKEINQLDEDLMDDYLVTHFSGVKVLPAPLKPEYAEYITASHVEKIIKVLKENHHYVIVDTSASFHETVLSSLDMSDKILMVSTLDLPTIKNIKSGLDIM
;
A
#
# COMPACT_ATOMS: atom_id res chain seq x y z
N MET A 1 19.37 -12.62 -10.56
CA MET A 1 18.34 -12.61 -9.49
C MET A 1 18.35 -13.99 -8.87
N GLU A 2 18.38 -14.09 -7.56
CA GLU A 2 18.12 -15.36 -6.88
C GLU A 2 16.70 -15.82 -7.19
N LYS A 3 16.55 -17.14 -7.40
CA LYS A 3 15.24 -17.73 -7.67
C LYS A 3 14.47 -17.91 -6.36
N ILE A 4 13.16 -17.76 -6.41
CA ILE A 4 12.25 -18.03 -5.28
C ILE A 4 12.21 -19.53 -5.05
N LYS A 5 12.70 -19.99 -3.91
CA LYS A 5 12.69 -21.41 -3.51
C LYS A 5 11.30 -21.76 -2.97
N LEU A 6 10.64 -22.73 -3.59
CA LEU A 6 9.26 -23.07 -3.33
C LEU A 6 9.10 -24.55 -2.98
N ILE A 7 8.27 -24.83 -1.98
CA ILE A 7 7.77 -26.18 -1.64
C ILE A 7 6.29 -26.24 -2.00
N ILE A 8 5.88 -27.38 -2.60
CA ILE A 8 4.48 -27.68 -2.95
C ILE A 8 3.95 -28.73 -1.98
N VAL A 9 2.82 -28.45 -1.33
CA VAL A 9 2.18 -29.34 -0.38
C VAL A 9 0.74 -29.58 -0.79
N ASP A 10 0.44 -30.83 -1.19
CA ASP A 10 -0.88 -31.27 -1.63
C ASP A 10 -0.90 -32.80 -1.52
N ASP A 11 -1.96 -33.42 -1.05
CA ASP A 11 -2.06 -34.88 -0.93
C ASP A 11 -2.20 -35.58 -2.28
N SER A 12 -2.63 -34.86 -3.31
CA SER A 12 -2.74 -35.36 -4.68
C SER A 12 -1.42 -35.22 -5.44
N GLU A 13 -0.80 -36.33 -5.78
CA GLU A 13 0.39 -36.35 -6.65
C GLU A 13 0.12 -35.70 -8.01
N GLU A 14 -1.09 -35.88 -8.57
CA GLU A 14 -1.48 -35.24 -9.82
C GLU A 14 -1.50 -33.72 -9.71
N ALA A 15 -2.04 -33.17 -8.59
CA ALA A 15 -2.06 -31.76 -8.33
C ALA A 15 -0.63 -31.18 -8.21
N ARG A 16 0.25 -31.86 -7.47
CA ARG A 16 1.67 -31.46 -7.34
C ARG A 16 2.37 -31.44 -8.70
N ASN A 17 2.16 -32.48 -9.53
CA ASN A 17 2.76 -32.58 -10.86
C ASN A 17 2.24 -31.48 -11.81
N ASN A 18 0.96 -31.17 -11.75
CA ASN A 18 0.37 -30.06 -12.53
C ASN A 18 0.97 -28.71 -12.13
N ILE A 19 1.09 -28.43 -10.82
CA ILE A 19 1.72 -27.20 -10.32
C ILE A 19 3.19 -27.12 -10.76
N LYS A 20 3.95 -28.20 -10.63
CA LYS A 20 5.35 -28.26 -11.12
C LYS A 20 5.45 -27.97 -12.61
N THR A 21 4.55 -28.51 -13.40
CA THR A 21 4.51 -28.27 -14.84
C THR A 21 4.27 -26.81 -15.16
N ILE A 22 3.29 -26.17 -14.50
CA ILE A 22 3.02 -24.74 -14.64
C ILE A 22 4.27 -23.92 -14.28
N LEU A 23 4.88 -24.20 -13.13
CA LEU A 23 6.01 -23.42 -12.61
C LEU A 23 7.32 -23.70 -13.37
N SER A 24 7.44 -24.80 -14.14
CA SER A 24 8.64 -25.10 -14.93
C SER A 24 8.93 -24.10 -16.04
N PHE A 25 7.92 -23.34 -16.47
CA PHE A 25 8.05 -22.28 -17.47
C PHE A 25 8.49 -20.95 -16.86
N GLU A 26 8.46 -20.82 -15.51
CA GLU A 26 8.80 -19.58 -14.81
C GLU A 26 10.25 -19.60 -14.28
N LYS A 27 11.09 -18.77 -14.87
CA LYS A 27 12.53 -18.72 -14.53
C LYS A 27 12.83 -18.17 -13.14
N ALA A 28 11.89 -17.43 -12.58
CA ALA A 28 12.05 -16.78 -11.29
C ALA A 28 11.76 -17.70 -10.09
N ILE A 29 11.16 -18.89 -10.33
CA ILE A 29 10.74 -19.83 -9.29
C ILE A 29 11.52 -21.14 -9.43
N GLU A 30 11.88 -21.75 -8.30
CA GLU A 30 12.52 -23.06 -8.24
C GLU A 30 11.81 -23.93 -7.20
N VAL A 31 11.17 -25.01 -7.65
CA VAL A 31 10.57 -26.00 -6.75
C VAL A 31 11.68 -26.85 -6.15
N ILE A 32 11.90 -26.73 -4.84
CA ILE A 32 12.98 -27.41 -4.11
C ILE A 32 12.50 -28.60 -3.29
N GLY A 33 11.18 -28.80 -3.14
CA GLY A 33 10.63 -29.90 -2.37
C GLY A 33 9.12 -30.05 -2.56
N GLU A 34 8.62 -31.21 -2.12
CA GLU A 34 7.21 -31.57 -2.13
C GLU A 34 6.86 -32.28 -0.83
N ALA A 35 5.60 -32.16 -0.39
CA ALA A 35 5.04 -32.90 0.72
C ALA A 35 3.60 -33.33 0.41
N GLU A 36 3.16 -34.46 0.98
CA GLU A 36 1.82 -34.99 0.77
C GLU A 36 0.89 -34.81 2.00
N ASN A 37 1.40 -34.23 3.06
CA ASN A 37 0.63 -33.92 4.28
C ASN A 37 1.32 -32.79 5.07
N GLY A 38 0.61 -32.29 6.09
CA GLY A 38 1.10 -31.18 6.89
C GLY A 38 2.31 -31.49 7.77
N GLU A 39 2.46 -32.74 8.28
CA GLU A 39 3.63 -33.12 9.10
C GLU A 39 4.90 -33.12 8.25
N GLU A 40 4.84 -33.70 7.09
CA GLU A 40 5.94 -33.72 6.12
C GLU A 40 6.30 -32.31 5.67
N ALA A 41 5.27 -31.47 5.42
CA ALA A 41 5.47 -30.07 5.06
C ALA A 41 6.24 -29.30 6.13
N VAL A 42 5.89 -29.44 7.40
CA VAL A 42 6.60 -28.80 8.51
C VAL A 42 8.05 -29.29 8.56
N PHE A 43 8.27 -30.60 8.46
CA PHE A 43 9.61 -31.20 8.49
C PHE A 43 10.50 -30.65 7.36
N ILE A 44 10.03 -30.77 6.10
CA ILE A 44 10.80 -30.31 4.93
C ILE A 44 11.04 -28.81 4.99
N THR A 45 10.07 -28.02 5.43
CA THR A 45 10.21 -26.57 5.56
C THR A 45 11.30 -26.16 6.53
N LYS A 46 11.45 -26.87 7.65
CA LYS A 46 12.54 -26.62 8.62
C LYS A 46 13.91 -26.92 8.04
N GLU A 47 14.04 -28.03 7.32
CA GLU A 47 15.30 -28.48 6.73
C GLU A 47 15.74 -27.62 5.54
N ALA A 48 14.82 -27.39 4.59
CA ALA A 48 15.12 -26.75 3.32
C ALA A 48 15.04 -25.22 3.37
N LYS A 49 14.34 -24.64 4.37
CA LYS A 49 14.12 -23.21 4.52
C LYS A 49 13.74 -22.52 3.21
N PRO A 50 12.59 -22.87 2.62
CA PRO A 50 12.13 -22.26 1.38
C PRO A 50 11.75 -20.80 1.60
N ASP A 51 11.62 -20.07 0.51
CA ASP A 51 11.06 -18.71 0.54
C ASP A 51 9.53 -18.76 0.64
N VAL A 52 8.90 -19.71 -0.07
CA VAL A 52 7.44 -19.85 -0.17
C VAL A 52 7.04 -21.32 -0.02
N VAL A 53 5.93 -21.54 0.68
CA VAL A 53 5.23 -22.84 0.73
C VAL A 53 3.83 -22.64 0.14
N LEU A 54 3.50 -23.40 -0.91
CA LEU A 54 2.13 -23.56 -1.40
C LEU A 54 1.49 -24.71 -0.64
N MET A 55 0.44 -24.44 0.14
CA MET A 55 -0.15 -25.37 1.10
C MET A 55 -1.62 -25.64 0.76
N ASP A 56 -1.96 -26.86 0.46
CA ASP A 56 -3.37 -27.28 0.41
C ASP A 56 -3.98 -27.33 1.81
N ILE A 57 -5.28 -27.09 1.92
CA ILE A 57 -5.98 -27.11 3.22
C ILE A 57 -6.30 -28.56 3.63
N ASN A 58 -6.88 -29.34 2.73
CA ASN A 58 -7.51 -30.61 3.05
C ASN A 58 -6.56 -31.79 2.79
N MET A 59 -5.75 -32.12 3.78
CA MET A 59 -4.77 -33.19 3.67
C MET A 59 -4.91 -34.19 4.83
N PRO A 60 -4.52 -35.48 4.62
CA PRO A 60 -4.50 -36.47 5.68
C PRO A 60 -3.41 -36.18 6.73
N VAL A 61 -3.44 -36.85 7.86
CA VAL A 61 -2.49 -36.79 8.98
C VAL A 61 -2.52 -35.45 9.69
N MET A 62 -2.13 -34.37 9.01
CA MET A 62 -2.21 -32.99 9.48
C MET A 62 -2.73 -32.10 8.36
N ASP A 63 -3.79 -31.32 8.66
CA ASP A 63 -4.38 -30.35 7.74
C ASP A 63 -3.46 -29.13 7.51
N GLY A 64 -3.65 -28.44 6.38
CA GLY A 64 -2.79 -27.31 6.01
C GLY A 64 -2.89 -26.11 6.95
N ILE A 65 -3.99 -25.93 7.66
CA ILE A 65 -4.14 -24.82 8.65
C ILE A 65 -3.25 -25.05 9.86
N LYS A 66 -3.24 -26.29 10.38
CA LYS A 66 -2.35 -26.65 11.51
C LYS A 66 -0.89 -26.59 11.09
N ALA A 67 -0.56 -27.11 9.90
CA ALA A 67 0.79 -27.03 9.34
C ALA A 67 1.24 -25.57 9.20
N THR A 68 0.37 -24.70 8.67
CA THR A 68 0.64 -23.25 8.57
C THR A 68 0.92 -22.61 9.93
N SER A 69 0.09 -22.91 10.93
CA SER A 69 0.30 -22.40 12.28
C SER A 69 1.64 -22.83 12.86
N GLN A 70 2.03 -24.08 12.65
CA GLN A 70 3.30 -24.59 13.14
C GLN A 70 4.48 -23.99 12.38
N ILE A 71 4.42 -23.90 11.06
CA ILE A 71 5.45 -23.27 10.23
C ILE A 71 5.62 -21.80 10.62
N SER A 72 4.54 -21.05 10.82
CA SER A 72 4.60 -19.63 11.16
C SER A 72 5.26 -19.34 12.51
N ILE A 73 5.22 -20.30 13.44
CA ILE A 73 5.88 -20.22 14.76
C ILE A 73 7.35 -20.66 14.67
N GLU A 74 7.62 -21.75 13.97
CA GLU A 74 8.92 -22.41 14.01
C GLU A 74 9.89 -21.89 12.94
N VAL A 75 9.36 -21.41 11.82
CA VAL A 75 10.13 -20.87 10.68
C VAL A 75 9.44 -19.59 10.16
N PRO A 76 9.40 -18.52 10.97
CA PRO A 76 8.62 -17.30 10.69
C PRO A 76 9.07 -16.54 9.41
N GLU A 77 10.25 -16.84 8.92
CA GLU A 77 10.76 -16.29 7.67
C GLU A 77 10.16 -16.91 6.41
N VAL A 78 9.43 -18.01 6.51
CA VAL A 78 8.80 -18.66 5.36
C VAL A 78 7.42 -18.06 5.08
N THR A 79 7.15 -17.80 3.83
CA THR A 79 5.86 -17.26 3.37
C THR A 79 4.93 -18.42 3.01
N VAL A 80 3.82 -18.59 3.71
CA VAL A 80 2.81 -19.61 3.39
C VAL A 80 1.68 -19.01 2.56
N ILE A 81 1.41 -19.62 1.40
CA ILE A 81 0.28 -19.33 0.51
C ILE A 81 -0.66 -20.53 0.53
N ILE A 82 -1.92 -20.32 0.89
CA ILE A 82 -2.91 -21.38 0.97
C ILE A 82 -3.56 -21.64 -0.40
N MET A 83 -3.72 -22.90 -0.78
CA MET A 83 -4.55 -23.32 -1.91
C MET A 83 -5.87 -23.86 -1.36
N SER A 84 -7.01 -23.33 -1.83
CA SER A 84 -8.34 -23.73 -1.37
C SER A 84 -9.31 -23.93 -2.53
N VAL A 85 -10.37 -24.69 -2.32
CA VAL A 85 -11.48 -24.77 -3.28
C VAL A 85 -12.49 -23.66 -3.05
N GLN A 86 -13.26 -23.32 -4.09
CA GLN A 86 -14.28 -22.27 -4.03
C GLN A 86 -15.36 -22.61 -2.99
N GLY A 87 -15.69 -21.63 -2.11
CA GLY A 87 -16.74 -21.78 -1.10
C GLY A 87 -16.26 -21.94 0.36
N GLU A 88 -14.97 -22.04 0.61
CA GLU A 88 -14.39 -22.31 1.94
C GLU A 88 -14.01 -21.03 2.72
N GLN A 89 -14.85 -19.99 2.73
CA GLN A 89 -14.53 -18.70 3.39
C GLN A 89 -14.17 -18.83 4.88
N GLU A 90 -14.76 -19.76 5.60
CA GLU A 90 -14.44 -19.97 7.02
C GLU A 90 -13.03 -20.53 7.20
N TYR A 91 -12.61 -21.45 6.33
CA TYR A 91 -11.27 -22.04 6.35
C TYR A 91 -10.21 -21.00 5.95
N LEU A 92 -10.49 -20.14 4.98
CA LEU A 92 -9.61 -19.04 4.60
C LEU A 92 -9.33 -18.10 5.78
N ARG A 93 -10.36 -17.73 6.53
CA ARG A 93 -10.18 -16.91 7.73
C ARG A 93 -9.30 -17.60 8.78
N LYS A 94 -9.51 -18.88 9.00
CA LYS A 94 -8.69 -19.69 9.92
C LYS A 94 -7.24 -19.78 9.46
N ALA A 95 -7.02 -19.97 8.15
CA ALA A 95 -5.69 -20.05 7.57
C ALA A 95 -4.91 -18.72 7.72
N MET A 96 -5.56 -17.59 7.44
CA MET A 96 -4.95 -16.26 7.65
C MET A 96 -4.63 -16.02 9.13
N SER A 97 -5.52 -16.40 10.04
CA SER A 97 -5.26 -16.33 11.50
C SER A 97 -4.14 -17.28 11.95
N ALA A 98 -3.90 -18.37 11.23
CA ALA A 98 -2.81 -19.30 11.49
C ALA A 98 -1.45 -18.80 10.97
N GLY A 99 -1.41 -17.69 10.23
CA GLY A 99 -0.19 -17.08 9.74
C GLY A 99 0.04 -17.20 8.24
N ALA A 100 -0.93 -17.70 7.47
CA ALA A 100 -0.87 -17.61 6.00
C ALA A 100 -0.80 -16.14 5.56
N ARG A 101 -0.11 -15.88 4.46
CA ARG A 101 0.09 -14.52 3.93
C ARG A 101 -0.82 -14.19 2.77
N GLU A 102 -1.22 -15.21 2.04
CA GLU A 102 -2.11 -15.08 0.89
C GLU A 102 -2.83 -16.41 0.65
N PHE A 103 -3.83 -16.40 -0.21
CA PHE A 103 -4.49 -17.60 -0.68
C PHE A 103 -4.74 -17.55 -2.18
N ILE A 104 -4.90 -18.73 -2.79
CA ILE A 104 -5.30 -18.88 -4.17
C ILE A 104 -6.42 -19.91 -4.27
N THR A 105 -7.43 -19.65 -5.10
CA THR A 105 -8.60 -20.53 -5.24
C THR A 105 -8.45 -21.49 -6.41
N LYS A 106 -8.59 -22.79 -6.16
CA LYS A 106 -8.62 -23.82 -7.19
C LYS A 106 -9.99 -23.83 -7.92
N PRO A 107 -10.04 -23.96 -9.26
CA PRO A 107 -8.91 -24.05 -10.18
C PRO A 107 -8.32 -22.67 -10.49
N PHE A 108 -7.01 -22.57 -10.61
CA PHE A 108 -6.28 -21.34 -10.94
C PHE A 108 -5.58 -21.44 -12.29
N SER A 109 -5.36 -20.32 -12.94
CA SER A 109 -4.55 -20.23 -14.16
C SER A 109 -3.05 -20.19 -13.85
N SER A 110 -2.22 -20.47 -14.87
CA SER A 110 -0.76 -20.33 -14.77
C SER A 110 -0.34 -18.92 -14.35
N ASP A 111 -0.95 -17.90 -14.97
CA ASP A 111 -0.62 -16.50 -14.72
C ASP A 111 -1.02 -16.07 -13.29
N GLU A 112 -2.18 -16.54 -12.81
CA GLU A 112 -2.66 -16.26 -11.47
C GLU A 112 -1.76 -16.89 -10.40
N LEU A 113 -1.37 -18.15 -10.56
CA LEU A 113 -0.48 -18.85 -9.65
C LEU A 113 0.88 -18.15 -9.58
N THR A 114 1.50 -17.90 -10.72
CA THR A 114 2.81 -17.26 -10.81
C THR A 114 2.79 -15.84 -10.23
N PHE A 115 1.77 -15.06 -10.59
CA PHE A 115 1.59 -13.71 -10.07
C PHE A 115 1.45 -13.70 -8.54
N THR A 116 0.59 -14.58 -8.00
CA THR A 116 0.36 -14.69 -6.56
C THR A 116 1.66 -15.02 -5.81
N ILE A 117 2.42 -16.01 -6.28
CA ILE A 117 3.70 -16.40 -5.65
C ILE A 117 4.68 -15.23 -5.64
N ILE A 118 4.92 -14.63 -6.81
CA ILE A 118 5.92 -13.57 -6.94
C ILE A 118 5.53 -12.33 -6.14
N ASN A 119 4.26 -11.91 -6.25
CA ASN A 119 3.78 -10.71 -5.57
C ASN A 119 3.78 -10.87 -4.04
N THR A 120 3.33 -12.02 -3.53
CA THR A 120 3.34 -12.30 -2.08
C THR A 120 4.75 -12.35 -1.54
N TYR A 121 5.67 -13.04 -2.24
CA TYR A 121 7.07 -13.09 -1.85
C TYR A 121 7.72 -11.70 -1.81
N GLN A 122 7.51 -10.88 -2.83
CA GLN A 122 8.05 -9.51 -2.88
C GLN A 122 7.48 -8.62 -1.76
N THR A 123 6.21 -8.78 -1.44
CA THR A 123 5.53 -8.05 -0.36
C THR A 123 6.11 -8.45 1.00
N GLU A 124 6.31 -9.76 1.24
CA GLU A 124 6.90 -10.26 2.47
C GLU A 124 8.40 -9.94 2.60
N LEU A 125 9.16 -9.89 1.50
CA LEU A 125 10.54 -9.40 1.53
C LEU A 125 10.59 -7.95 2.04
N LYS A 126 9.77 -7.07 1.46
CA LYS A 126 9.67 -5.68 1.92
C LYS A 126 9.28 -5.59 3.39
N ARG A 127 8.33 -6.42 3.84
CA ARG A 127 7.91 -6.48 5.23
C ARG A 127 9.03 -6.95 6.15
N LYS A 128 9.79 -7.98 5.77
CA LYS A 128 10.93 -8.50 6.55
C LYS A 128 12.08 -7.50 6.62
N GLU A 129 12.37 -6.79 5.55
CA GLU A 129 13.33 -5.68 5.56
C GLU A 129 12.93 -4.61 6.58
N HIS A 130 11.62 -4.47 6.88
CA HIS A 130 11.12 -3.55 7.90
C HIS A 130 11.09 -4.14 9.33
N ILE A 131 11.07 -5.48 9.48
CA ILE A 131 11.01 -6.15 10.80
C ILE A 131 12.41 -6.52 11.34
N GLY A 132 13.41 -6.72 10.46
CA GLY A 132 14.73 -7.28 10.78
C GLY A 132 15.84 -6.31 11.11
N VAL A 133 15.60 -5.00 11.04
CA VAL A 133 16.58 -3.99 11.45
C VAL A 133 15.91 -3.13 12.53
N PRO A 134 16.53 -2.93 13.73
CA PRO A 134 16.18 -1.71 14.45
C PRO A 134 16.40 -0.62 13.42
N LYS A 135 15.33 0.09 13.05
CA LYS A 135 15.43 1.27 12.20
C LYS A 135 16.58 2.13 12.74
N VAL A 136 17.78 2.02 12.19
CA VAL A 136 18.51 3.22 11.92
C VAL A 136 17.57 3.91 10.95
N GLN A 137 16.67 4.73 11.46
CA GLN A 137 15.92 5.67 10.66
C GLN A 137 17.00 6.42 9.90
N GLU A 138 17.27 6.02 8.64
CA GLU A 138 17.71 7.02 7.72
C GLU A 138 16.63 8.08 7.87
N GLU A 139 17.01 9.19 8.48
CA GLU A 139 16.15 10.35 8.67
C GLU A 139 15.56 10.62 7.29
N ILE A 140 14.30 10.18 7.08
CA ILE A 140 13.62 10.43 5.80
C ILE A 140 13.52 11.94 5.77
N LYS A 141 14.44 12.59 5.04
CA LYS A 141 14.36 14.02 4.78
C LYS A 141 13.14 14.24 3.89
N SER A 142 11.99 14.15 4.52
CA SER A 142 10.71 14.38 3.86
C SER A 142 10.63 15.80 3.36
N LYS A 143 9.99 16.01 2.21
CA LYS A 143 9.70 17.34 1.66
C LYS A 143 8.22 17.49 1.45
N VAL A 144 7.64 18.49 2.04
CA VAL A 144 6.25 18.91 1.82
C VAL A 144 6.23 19.94 0.70
N ILE A 145 5.42 19.69 -0.32
CA ILE A 145 5.24 20.58 -1.47
C ILE A 145 3.75 20.87 -1.61
N THR A 146 3.34 22.09 -1.26
CA THR A 146 1.95 22.50 -1.42
C THR A 146 1.75 23.20 -2.76
N VAL A 147 0.74 22.75 -3.50
CA VAL A 147 0.32 23.33 -4.79
C VAL A 147 -0.83 24.28 -4.50
N PHE A 148 -0.61 25.58 -4.71
CA PHE A 148 -1.56 26.63 -4.38
C PHE A 148 -1.79 27.59 -5.53
N SER A 149 -2.93 28.25 -5.54
CA SER A 149 -3.26 29.39 -6.38
C SER A 149 -4.38 30.20 -5.76
N THR A 150 -4.38 31.49 -6.00
CA THR A 150 -5.45 32.41 -5.60
C THR A 150 -6.65 32.40 -6.53
N LYS A 151 -6.67 31.54 -7.56
CA LYS A 151 -7.76 31.43 -8.57
C LYS A 151 -8.13 29.99 -8.80
N GLY A 152 -9.43 29.69 -8.86
CA GLY A 152 -9.95 28.38 -9.27
C GLY A 152 -9.74 28.08 -10.75
N GLY A 153 -9.67 26.80 -11.12
CA GLY A 153 -9.62 26.37 -12.52
C GLY A 153 -8.28 26.57 -13.24
N VAL A 154 -7.20 26.92 -12.53
CA VAL A 154 -5.86 27.15 -13.15
C VAL A 154 -5.03 25.86 -13.28
N GLY A 155 -5.55 24.72 -12.85
CA GLY A 155 -4.88 23.41 -13.00
C GLY A 155 -4.07 22.96 -11.79
N LYS A 156 -4.34 23.44 -10.58
CA LYS A 156 -3.67 23.01 -9.34
C LYS A 156 -3.67 21.49 -9.17
N THR A 157 -4.85 20.87 -9.13
CA THR A 157 -5.05 19.44 -8.97
C THR A 157 -4.36 18.63 -10.06
N THR A 158 -4.40 19.14 -11.32
CA THR A 158 -3.68 18.52 -12.44
C THR A 158 -2.18 18.51 -12.20
N ILE A 159 -1.63 19.63 -11.75
CA ILE A 159 -0.19 19.74 -11.45
C ILE A 159 0.18 18.90 -10.26
N ALA A 160 -0.58 18.94 -9.15
CA ALA A 160 -0.31 18.16 -7.94
C ALA A 160 -0.30 16.65 -8.24
N SER A 161 -1.32 16.14 -8.93
CA SER A 161 -1.44 14.73 -9.29
C SER A 161 -0.31 14.27 -10.21
N ASN A 162 -0.01 15.03 -11.27
CA ASN A 162 1.08 14.67 -12.19
C ASN A 162 2.46 14.79 -11.54
N LEU A 163 2.68 15.77 -10.67
CA LEU A 163 3.93 15.93 -9.92
C LEU A 163 4.16 14.72 -9.02
N ALA A 164 3.15 14.32 -8.24
CA ALA A 164 3.23 13.15 -7.37
C ALA A 164 3.57 11.88 -8.14
N VAL A 165 2.86 11.61 -9.24
CA VAL A 165 3.09 10.44 -10.10
C VAL A 165 4.48 10.49 -10.74
N SER A 166 4.91 11.66 -11.22
CA SER A 166 6.24 11.83 -11.85
C SER A 166 7.36 11.58 -10.86
N ILE A 167 7.26 12.12 -9.63
CA ILE A 167 8.27 11.89 -8.58
C ILE A 167 8.31 10.40 -8.21
N ALA A 168 7.17 9.76 -7.97
CA ALA A 168 7.13 8.34 -7.60
C ALA A 168 7.77 7.46 -8.69
N ARG A 169 7.45 7.70 -9.96
CA ARG A 169 7.99 6.93 -11.09
C ARG A 169 9.47 7.14 -11.33
N SER A 170 9.93 8.40 -11.28
CA SER A 170 11.31 8.74 -11.63
C SER A 170 12.30 8.44 -10.50
N THR A 171 11.89 8.60 -9.23
CA THR A 171 12.78 8.46 -8.08
C THR A 171 12.64 7.14 -7.35
N LYS A 172 11.54 6.39 -7.57
CA LYS A 172 11.14 5.20 -6.79
C LYS A 172 10.99 5.46 -5.28
N LYS A 173 10.85 6.71 -4.88
CA LYS A 173 10.67 7.13 -3.50
C LYS A 173 9.18 7.09 -3.12
N LYS A 174 8.91 6.93 -1.82
CA LYS A 174 7.56 6.97 -1.28
C LYS A 174 7.00 8.38 -1.39
N VAL A 175 5.83 8.52 -2.01
CA VAL A 175 5.13 9.79 -2.22
C VAL A 175 3.72 9.68 -1.69
N ALA A 176 3.32 10.62 -0.82
CA ALA A 176 1.93 10.83 -0.44
C ALA A 176 1.36 12.03 -1.20
N LEU A 177 0.08 11.96 -1.55
CA LEU A 177 -0.68 13.04 -2.16
C LEU A 177 -1.94 13.27 -1.35
N VAL A 178 -2.09 14.47 -0.80
CA VAL A 178 -3.20 14.86 0.07
C VAL A 178 -4.11 15.81 -0.68
N ASP A 179 -5.40 15.50 -0.71
CA ASP A 179 -6.43 16.37 -1.29
C ASP A 179 -7.02 17.27 -0.20
N LEU A 180 -6.57 18.54 -0.15
CA LEU A 180 -7.11 19.59 0.73
C LEU A 180 -8.07 20.55 0.01
N ASP A 181 -8.52 20.25 -1.21
CA ASP A 181 -9.74 20.86 -1.74
C ASP A 181 -10.96 20.13 -1.13
N LEU A 182 -11.19 20.41 0.16
CA LEU A 182 -12.08 19.63 1.01
C LEU A 182 -13.55 19.64 0.57
N GLN A 183 -13.95 20.60 -0.26
CA GLN A 183 -15.32 20.72 -0.75
C GLN A 183 -15.51 20.09 -2.14
N PHE A 184 -14.50 20.21 -3.00
CA PHE A 184 -14.57 19.81 -4.41
C PHE A 184 -13.31 19.08 -4.85
N GLY A 185 -12.77 18.19 -4.00
CA GLY A 185 -11.56 17.45 -4.29
C GLY A 185 -11.76 16.45 -5.44
N ASP A 186 -10.86 16.50 -6.41
CA ASP A 186 -10.93 15.73 -7.65
C ASP A 186 -9.78 14.73 -7.85
N ILE A 187 -8.82 14.64 -6.90
CA ILE A 187 -7.63 13.78 -7.03
C ILE A 187 -8.02 12.32 -7.28
N ALA A 188 -8.99 11.82 -6.53
CA ALA A 188 -9.42 10.42 -6.67
C ALA A 188 -9.96 10.11 -8.07
N ILE A 189 -10.71 11.02 -8.65
CA ILE A 189 -11.24 10.91 -10.01
C ILE A 189 -10.10 11.02 -11.04
N MET A 190 -9.21 12.01 -10.88
CA MET A 190 -8.09 12.24 -11.81
C MET A 190 -7.11 11.07 -11.85
N LEU A 191 -6.90 10.39 -10.73
CA LEU A 191 -6.02 9.23 -10.62
C LEU A 191 -6.75 7.88 -10.81
N ASN A 192 -8.07 7.91 -11.04
CA ASN A 192 -8.90 6.73 -11.19
C ASN A 192 -8.71 5.72 -10.03
N VAL A 193 -8.72 6.22 -8.79
CA VAL A 193 -8.63 5.39 -7.59
C VAL A 193 -9.99 5.22 -6.92
N THR A 194 -10.25 4.03 -6.39
CA THR A 194 -11.49 3.73 -5.68
C THR A 194 -11.37 4.19 -4.22
N VAL A 195 -12.15 5.18 -3.83
CA VAL A 195 -12.17 5.72 -2.47
C VAL A 195 -12.94 4.77 -1.55
N LYS A 196 -12.28 4.28 -0.50
CA LYS A 196 -12.92 3.52 0.60
C LYS A 196 -13.12 4.42 1.81
N ASN A 197 -12.08 5.12 2.21
CA ASN A 197 -12.03 6.04 3.34
C ASN A 197 -11.54 7.40 2.86
N THR A 198 -11.86 8.45 3.59
CA THR A 198 -11.50 9.83 3.28
C THR A 198 -10.84 10.51 4.47
N ILE A 199 -10.29 11.70 4.24
CA ILE A 199 -9.78 12.55 5.34
C ILE A 199 -10.84 12.83 6.41
N SER A 200 -12.13 12.91 6.05
CA SER A 200 -13.23 13.10 7.01
C SER A 200 -13.50 11.87 7.89
N ASP A 201 -13.11 10.70 7.44
CA ASP A 201 -13.18 9.47 8.24
C ASP A 201 -11.95 9.39 9.17
N LEU A 202 -10.77 9.71 8.66
CA LEU A 202 -9.53 9.74 9.42
C LEU A 202 -9.60 10.66 10.65
N ILE A 203 -10.18 11.85 10.53
CA ILE A 203 -10.25 12.80 11.65
C ILE A 203 -11.08 12.28 12.83
N LYS A 204 -11.95 11.29 12.67
CA LYS A 204 -12.70 10.67 13.76
C LYS A 204 -11.77 9.90 14.71
N GLU A 205 -10.65 9.42 14.20
CA GLU A 205 -9.63 8.67 14.94
C GLU A 205 -8.31 9.45 15.10
N ILE A 206 -8.35 10.76 14.86
CA ILE A 206 -7.16 11.62 14.79
C ILE A 206 -6.28 11.55 16.05
N ASN A 207 -6.85 11.31 17.22
CA ASN A 207 -6.11 11.22 18.47
C ASN A 207 -5.15 10.01 18.52
N GLN A 208 -5.52 8.93 17.84
CA GLN A 208 -4.76 7.68 17.77
C GLN A 208 -3.92 7.58 16.48
N LEU A 209 -3.90 8.66 15.69
CA LEU A 209 -3.23 8.65 14.40
C LEU A 209 -1.73 8.40 14.55
N ASP A 210 -1.29 7.28 14.00
CA ASP A 210 0.08 6.84 13.79
C ASP A 210 0.29 6.40 12.33
N GLU A 211 1.43 5.78 12.05
CA GLU A 211 1.79 5.30 10.71
C GLU A 211 0.85 4.21 10.19
N ASP A 212 0.55 3.24 11.04
CA ASP A 212 -0.24 2.06 10.66
C ASP A 212 -1.69 2.49 10.37
N LEU A 213 -2.27 3.30 11.23
CA LEU A 213 -3.61 3.84 11.03
C LEU A 213 -3.69 4.74 9.79
N MET A 214 -2.66 5.55 9.54
CA MET A 214 -2.61 6.39 8.33
C MET A 214 -2.66 5.54 7.06
N ASP A 215 -1.94 4.43 7.01
CA ASP A 215 -1.91 3.53 5.84
C ASP A 215 -3.28 2.93 5.50
N ASP A 216 -4.15 2.69 6.49
CA ASP A 216 -5.52 2.20 6.29
C ASP A 216 -6.43 3.22 5.58
N TYR A 217 -6.09 4.51 5.66
CA TYR A 217 -6.82 5.59 5.01
C TYR A 217 -6.23 6.03 3.66
N LEU A 218 -5.02 5.57 3.34
CA LEU A 218 -4.36 5.89 2.08
C LEU A 218 -4.75 4.90 0.98
N VAL A 219 -5.16 5.42 -0.17
CA VAL A 219 -5.42 4.61 -1.36
C VAL A 219 -4.17 4.57 -2.23
N THR A 220 -3.71 3.37 -2.58
CA THR A 220 -2.52 3.20 -3.42
C THR A 220 -2.88 3.27 -4.91
N HIS A 221 -2.34 4.25 -5.61
CA HIS A 221 -2.40 4.34 -7.07
C HIS A 221 -1.35 3.42 -7.72
N PHE A 222 -1.60 2.91 -8.93
CA PHE A 222 -0.68 1.98 -9.63
C PHE A 222 0.75 2.52 -9.86
N SER A 223 0.96 3.84 -9.76
CA SER A 223 2.31 4.43 -9.80
C SER A 223 3.10 4.30 -8.50
N GLY A 224 2.48 3.80 -7.43
CA GLY A 224 3.03 3.75 -6.09
C GLY A 224 2.76 5.00 -5.23
N VAL A 225 2.04 5.99 -5.75
CA VAL A 225 1.59 7.16 -4.96
C VAL A 225 0.49 6.72 -4.01
N LYS A 226 0.61 7.09 -2.74
CA LYS A 226 -0.42 6.93 -1.72
C LYS A 226 -1.26 8.20 -1.63
N VAL A 227 -2.57 8.08 -1.78
CA VAL A 227 -3.51 9.19 -1.86
C VAL A 227 -4.38 9.24 -0.63
N LEU A 228 -4.45 10.39 0.04
CA LEU A 228 -5.48 10.70 1.04
C LEU A 228 -6.57 11.54 0.38
N PRO A 229 -7.77 10.95 0.11
CA PRO A 229 -8.81 11.66 -0.61
C PRO A 229 -9.52 12.71 0.25
N ALA A 230 -10.04 13.76 -0.40
CA ALA A 230 -10.97 14.72 0.19
C ALA A 230 -12.29 14.06 0.62
N PRO A 231 -13.10 14.71 1.47
CA PRO A 231 -14.41 14.21 1.85
C PRO A 231 -15.32 13.97 0.64
N LEU A 232 -16.16 12.92 0.71
CA LEU A 232 -17.15 12.64 -0.34
C LEU A 232 -18.28 13.67 -0.40
N LYS A 233 -18.50 14.42 0.68
CA LYS A 233 -19.55 15.45 0.77
C LYS A 233 -18.94 16.74 1.28
N PRO A 234 -19.25 17.88 0.63
CA PRO A 234 -18.73 19.20 1.02
C PRO A 234 -19.01 19.59 2.47
N GLU A 235 -20.13 19.13 3.03
CA GLU A 235 -20.52 19.41 4.42
C GLU A 235 -19.52 18.92 5.46
N TYR A 236 -18.73 17.88 5.13
CA TYR A 236 -17.73 17.35 6.05
C TYR A 236 -16.42 18.19 6.09
N ALA A 237 -16.25 19.12 5.15
CA ALA A 237 -15.11 20.02 5.14
C ALA A 237 -15.03 20.87 6.43
N GLU A 238 -16.18 21.23 7.00
CA GLU A 238 -16.27 22.09 8.19
C GLU A 238 -15.71 21.43 9.46
N TYR A 239 -15.64 20.10 9.51
CA TYR A 239 -15.08 19.37 10.64
C TYR A 239 -13.55 19.24 10.61
N ILE A 240 -12.93 19.58 9.47
CA ILE A 240 -11.49 19.46 9.29
C ILE A 240 -10.83 20.78 9.65
N THR A 241 -10.03 20.76 10.71
CA THR A 241 -9.35 21.95 11.26
C THR A 241 -7.88 22.01 10.84
N ALA A 242 -7.24 23.17 11.04
CA ALA A 242 -5.80 23.33 10.83
C ALA A 242 -4.97 22.30 11.62
N SER A 243 -5.33 22.05 12.88
CA SER A 243 -4.62 21.08 13.72
C SER A 243 -4.72 19.64 13.20
N HIS A 244 -5.82 19.28 12.56
CA HIS A 244 -5.95 17.98 11.89
C HIS A 244 -4.98 17.88 10.71
N VAL A 245 -4.90 18.92 9.87
CA VAL A 245 -3.99 18.98 8.73
C VAL A 245 -2.53 18.90 9.19
N GLU A 246 -2.16 19.64 10.23
CA GLU A 246 -0.81 19.58 10.79
C GLU A 246 -0.43 18.17 11.25
N LYS A 247 -1.33 17.50 11.98
CA LYS A 247 -1.07 16.15 12.48
C LYS A 247 -0.94 15.15 11.33
N ILE A 248 -1.82 15.23 10.33
CA ILE A 248 -1.78 14.40 9.13
C ILE A 248 -0.45 14.57 8.39
N ILE A 249 -0.04 15.82 8.11
CA ILE A 249 1.21 16.11 7.41
C ILE A 249 2.42 15.62 8.23
N LYS A 250 2.42 15.78 9.57
CA LYS A 250 3.49 15.28 10.43
C LYS A 250 3.66 13.77 10.32
N VAL A 251 2.58 12.99 10.44
CA VAL A 251 2.63 11.54 10.34
C VAL A 251 3.06 11.10 8.93
N LEU A 252 2.56 11.75 7.88
CA LEU A 252 2.99 11.46 6.51
C LEU A 252 4.48 11.73 6.27
N LYS A 253 5.05 12.77 6.90
CA LYS A 253 6.49 13.09 6.80
C LYS A 253 7.39 12.01 7.40
N GLU A 254 6.94 11.28 8.39
CA GLU A 254 7.72 10.22 9.04
C GLU A 254 8.01 9.06 8.09
N ASN A 255 7.10 8.81 7.12
CA ASN A 255 7.13 7.61 6.28
C ASN A 255 7.20 7.87 4.78
N HIS A 256 7.09 9.12 4.34
CA HIS A 256 7.14 9.50 2.93
C HIS A 256 8.27 10.48 2.66
N HIS A 257 8.99 10.28 1.55
CA HIS A 257 10.04 11.20 1.11
C HIS A 257 9.48 12.51 0.55
N TYR A 258 8.25 12.44 0.02
CA TYR A 258 7.53 13.59 -0.50
C TYR A 258 6.08 13.54 -0.06
N VAL A 259 5.58 14.65 0.44
CA VAL A 259 4.16 14.88 0.70
C VAL A 259 3.72 16.01 -0.21
N ILE A 260 2.90 15.70 -1.21
CA ILE A 260 2.32 16.67 -2.11
C ILE A 260 0.94 17.03 -1.59
N VAL A 261 0.64 18.31 -1.50
CA VAL A 261 -0.64 18.80 -0.99
C VAL A 261 -1.33 19.62 -2.08
N ASP A 262 -2.49 19.18 -2.53
CA ASP A 262 -3.37 19.96 -3.40
C ASP A 262 -4.33 20.78 -2.54
N THR A 263 -4.61 22.02 -2.93
CA THR A 263 -5.41 22.95 -2.12
C THR A 263 -6.52 23.60 -2.92
N SER A 264 -7.54 24.07 -2.22
CA SER A 264 -8.51 25.02 -2.78
C SER A 264 -7.86 26.36 -3.13
N ALA A 265 -8.61 27.26 -3.79
CA ALA A 265 -8.11 28.60 -4.16
C ALA A 265 -8.40 29.66 -3.06
N SER A 266 -8.59 29.23 -1.84
CA SER A 266 -8.98 30.07 -0.70
C SER A 266 -7.94 30.02 0.42
N PHE A 267 -7.83 31.09 1.20
CA PHE A 267 -6.97 31.15 2.39
C PHE A 267 -7.70 30.66 3.66
N HIS A 268 -8.35 29.48 3.57
CA HIS A 268 -8.90 28.85 4.77
C HIS A 268 -7.78 28.40 5.70
N GLU A 269 -8.07 28.29 7.01
CA GLU A 269 -7.08 27.89 8.02
C GLU A 269 -6.36 26.57 7.69
N THR A 270 -7.07 25.60 7.10
CA THR A 270 -6.50 24.32 6.65
C THR A 270 -5.47 24.48 5.53
N VAL A 271 -5.71 25.41 4.59
CA VAL A 271 -4.77 25.73 3.51
C VAL A 271 -3.58 26.49 4.07
N LEU A 272 -3.80 27.52 4.90
CA LEU A 272 -2.72 28.27 5.56
C LEU A 272 -1.80 27.34 6.36
N SER A 273 -2.36 26.45 7.16
CA SER A 273 -1.58 25.44 7.90
C SER A 273 -0.74 24.55 6.98
N SER A 274 -1.26 24.15 5.83
CA SER A 274 -0.48 23.37 4.87
C SER A 274 0.65 24.16 4.22
N LEU A 275 0.45 25.46 3.98
CA LEU A 275 1.48 26.37 3.46
C LEU A 275 2.60 26.59 4.48
N ASP A 276 2.23 26.80 5.76
CA ASP A 276 3.19 26.96 6.87
C ASP A 276 4.07 25.73 7.08
N MET A 277 3.51 24.53 6.85
CA MET A 277 4.24 23.28 6.98
C MET A 277 5.07 22.89 5.74
N SER A 278 4.99 23.69 4.67
CA SER A 278 5.62 23.37 3.40
C SER A 278 7.09 23.74 3.33
N ASP A 279 7.91 22.79 2.83
CA ASP A 279 9.30 23.08 2.45
C ASP A 279 9.35 23.87 1.12
N LYS A 280 8.32 23.72 0.28
CA LYS A 280 8.15 24.42 -0.99
C LYS A 280 6.67 24.67 -1.29
N ILE A 281 6.37 25.84 -1.79
CA ILE A 281 5.06 26.21 -2.32
C ILE A 281 5.18 26.35 -3.84
N LEU A 282 4.34 25.58 -4.55
CA LEU A 282 4.22 25.66 -5.99
C LEU A 282 3.02 26.54 -6.36
N MET A 283 3.28 27.80 -6.67
CA MET A 283 2.26 28.76 -7.05
C MET A 283 1.86 28.56 -8.51
N VAL A 284 0.61 28.18 -8.78
CA VAL A 284 0.07 27.97 -10.13
C VAL A 284 -0.65 29.22 -10.62
N SER A 285 -0.32 29.69 -11.81
CA SER A 285 -0.88 30.91 -12.41
C SER A 285 -1.22 30.73 -13.87
N THR A 286 -2.28 31.39 -14.31
CA THR A 286 -2.50 31.70 -15.72
C THR A 286 -1.91 33.09 -16.06
N LEU A 287 -1.50 33.28 -17.30
CA LEU A 287 -0.89 34.54 -17.77
C LEU A 287 -1.96 35.61 -18.10
N ASP A 288 -2.81 35.91 -17.09
CA ASP A 288 -3.79 36.99 -17.18
C ASP A 288 -3.59 38.00 -16.03
N LEU A 289 -3.89 39.28 -16.31
CA LEU A 289 -3.68 40.37 -15.35
C LEU A 289 -4.40 40.17 -14.00
N PRO A 290 -5.68 39.72 -13.95
CA PRO A 290 -6.35 39.45 -12.65
C PRO A 290 -5.64 38.40 -11.83
N THR A 291 -5.19 37.30 -12.43
CA THR A 291 -4.49 36.22 -11.73
C THR A 291 -3.15 36.69 -11.20
N ILE A 292 -2.36 37.42 -12.00
CA ILE A 292 -1.07 37.97 -11.56
C ILE A 292 -1.25 38.96 -10.40
N LYS A 293 -2.26 39.84 -10.48
CA LYS A 293 -2.60 40.74 -9.36
C LYS A 293 -2.93 39.97 -8.08
N ASN A 294 -3.77 38.95 -8.17
CA ASN A 294 -4.19 38.16 -7.03
C ASN A 294 -3.03 37.38 -6.41
N ILE A 295 -2.12 36.85 -7.25
CA ILE A 295 -0.90 36.18 -6.78
C ILE A 295 -0.03 37.17 -6.00
N LYS A 296 0.18 38.38 -6.52
CA LYS A 296 0.96 39.39 -5.79
C LYS A 296 0.37 39.66 -4.41
N SER A 297 -0.96 39.88 -4.34
CA SER A 297 -1.64 40.06 -3.04
C SER A 297 -1.57 38.82 -2.14
N GLY A 298 -1.59 37.60 -2.72
CA GLY A 298 -1.43 36.36 -1.97
C GLY A 298 -0.04 36.19 -1.38
N LEU A 299 1.01 36.58 -2.12
CA LEU A 299 2.39 36.54 -1.62
C LEU A 299 2.65 37.52 -0.49
N ASP A 300 1.88 38.60 -0.41
CA ASP A 300 1.98 39.56 0.69
C ASP A 300 1.36 39.03 2.04
N ILE A 301 0.60 37.91 1.95
CA ILE A 301 -0.05 37.24 3.09
C ILE A 301 0.79 36.06 3.60
N MET A 302 1.61 35.44 2.75
CA MET A 302 2.51 34.31 3.05
C MET A 302 3.86 34.80 3.62
#